data_5237247a75c3793396997dc58817e120
#
_entry.id   5237247a75c3793396997dc58817e120
#
_cell.length_a   1.000
_cell.length_b   1.000
_cell.length_c   1.000
_cell.angle_alpha   90.00
_cell.angle_beta   90.00
_cell.angle_gamma   90.00
#
_symmetry.space_group_name_H-M   'P 1'
#
loop_
_entity.id
_entity.type
_entity.pdbx_description
1 polymer ?
#
loop_
_entity_poly.entity_id
_entity_poly.type
_entity_poly.pdbx_seq_one_letter_code
_entity_poly.pdbx_strand_id
1 'polypeptide(L)'
;MCIRDRVKGPVLVHVLTKKGKGYAPAERHPSRFHGAEPFEVETGLPSSRKAKAGYTDIFSTVMRKMGDRDEKVVAITAAMPDGTGLKRFRNMFPQRFFDVGIAEEHAVTFAAGLAAAGLKPVVAIYSSFLQRAYDKIIHDVCIQKLPVVFAVDLSLIHI
;
A
#
# COMPACT_ATOMS: atom_id res chain seq x y z
N MET A 1 -7.24 7.91 -37.38
CA MET A 1 -8.36 6.95 -37.48
C MET A 1 -7.95 5.66 -36.80
N CYS A 2 -8.62 5.31 -35.70
CA CYS A 2 -8.23 4.16 -34.88
C CYS A 2 -8.76 2.85 -35.45
N ILE A 3 -8.00 1.76 -35.31
CA ILE A 3 -8.38 0.41 -35.77
C ILE A 3 -9.70 -0.01 -35.14
N ARG A 4 -9.94 0.34 -33.87
CA ARG A 4 -11.17 0.03 -33.13
C ARG A 4 -12.45 0.54 -33.81
N ASP A 5 -12.37 1.65 -34.56
CA ASP A 5 -13.54 2.27 -35.17
C ASP A 5 -14.07 1.45 -36.39
N ARG A 6 -13.26 0.51 -36.90
CA ARG A 6 -13.58 -0.37 -38.00
C ARG A 6 -14.15 -1.72 -37.56
N VAL A 7 -13.93 -2.09 -36.31
CA VAL A 7 -14.42 -3.37 -35.76
C VAL A 7 -15.89 -3.22 -35.41
N LYS A 8 -16.72 -4.09 -35.93
CA LYS A 8 -18.15 -4.15 -35.60
C LYS A 8 -18.37 -5.27 -34.58
N GLY A 9 -19.04 -4.95 -33.47
CA GLY A 9 -19.31 -5.88 -32.40
C GLY A 9 -18.37 -5.75 -31.22
N PRO A 10 -18.52 -6.58 -30.17
CA PRO A 10 -17.65 -6.59 -29.00
C PRO A 10 -16.19 -6.87 -29.37
N VAL A 11 -15.27 -6.11 -28.78
CA VAL A 11 -13.84 -6.26 -29.03
C VAL A 11 -13.05 -6.05 -27.72
N LEU A 12 -12.07 -6.90 -27.49
CA LEU A 12 -11.09 -6.73 -26.43
C LEU A 12 -9.85 -6.02 -27.00
N VAL A 13 -9.55 -4.84 -26.46
CA VAL A 13 -8.32 -4.11 -26.79
C VAL A 13 -7.31 -4.30 -25.67
N HIS A 14 -6.29 -5.13 -25.92
CA HIS A 14 -5.21 -5.35 -24.95
C HIS A 14 -4.05 -4.39 -25.28
N VAL A 15 -3.83 -3.40 -24.40
CA VAL A 15 -2.77 -2.41 -24.53
C VAL A 15 -1.62 -2.77 -23.60
N LEU A 16 -0.45 -3.02 -24.18
CA LEU A 16 0.79 -3.28 -23.45
C LEU A 16 1.56 -1.98 -23.28
N THR A 17 1.83 -1.62 -22.03
CA THR A 17 2.62 -0.43 -21.70
C THR A 17 3.81 -0.80 -20.83
N LYS A 18 4.82 0.07 -20.82
CA LYS A 18 5.97 -0.05 -19.90
C LYS A 18 5.98 1.18 -18.99
N LYS A 19 5.85 0.96 -17.68
CA LYS A 19 5.88 2.03 -16.69
C LYS A 19 7.24 2.74 -16.72
N GLY A 20 7.22 4.08 -16.82
CA GLY A 20 8.43 4.89 -16.90
C GLY A 20 9.08 4.96 -18.29
N LYS A 21 8.43 4.45 -19.34
CA LYS A 21 8.96 4.44 -20.71
C LYS A 21 9.43 5.83 -21.16
N GLY A 22 10.64 5.88 -21.71
CA GLY A 22 11.28 7.11 -22.18
C GLY A 22 12.27 7.72 -21.17
N TYR A 23 12.31 7.18 -19.94
CA TYR A 23 13.28 7.63 -18.93
C TYR A 23 13.94 6.42 -18.26
N ALA A 24 15.20 6.16 -18.62
CA ALA A 24 15.92 4.95 -18.23
C ALA A 24 15.95 4.67 -16.71
N PRO A 25 16.14 5.67 -15.81
CA PRO A 25 16.05 5.43 -14.37
C PRO A 25 14.66 4.95 -13.90
N ALA A 26 13.58 5.48 -14.49
CA ALA A 26 12.22 5.07 -14.16
C ALA A 26 11.88 3.69 -14.73
N GLU A 27 12.40 3.35 -15.90
CA GLU A 27 12.23 2.01 -16.47
C GLU A 27 12.91 0.91 -15.65
N ARG A 28 14.05 1.24 -14.99
CA ARG A 28 14.77 0.32 -14.11
C ARG A 28 14.13 0.20 -12.73
N HIS A 29 13.53 1.30 -12.24
CA HIS A 29 12.98 1.38 -10.88
C HIS A 29 11.58 2.03 -10.89
N PRO A 30 10.57 1.42 -11.52
CA PRO A 30 9.27 2.06 -11.74
C PRO A 30 8.51 2.40 -10.45
N SER A 31 8.68 1.63 -9.39
CA SER A 31 8.06 1.90 -8.09
C SER A 31 8.60 3.18 -7.43
N ARG A 32 9.89 3.48 -7.61
CA ARG A 32 10.53 4.69 -7.07
C ARG A 32 9.98 5.96 -7.70
N PHE A 33 9.62 5.90 -8.99
CA PHE A 33 9.10 7.04 -9.75
C PHE A 33 7.57 7.09 -9.79
N HIS A 34 6.90 6.22 -9.05
CA HIS A 34 5.44 6.24 -8.95
C HIS A 34 4.92 7.44 -8.14
N GLY A 35 5.63 7.80 -7.06
CA GLY A 35 5.40 9.01 -6.27
C GLY A 35 6.76 9.67 -6.03
N ALA A 36 7.31 10.29 -7.08
CA ALA A 36 8.68 10.79 -7.03
C ALA A 36 8.79 12.08 -6.23
N GLU A 37 9.67 12.08 -5.22
CA GLU A 37 10.21 13.30 -4.61
C GLU A 37 11.08 14.06 -5.64
N PRO A 38 11.38 15.35 -5.45
CA PRO A 38 12.29 16.07 -6.34
C PRO A 38 13.61 15.33 -6.53
N PHE A 39 14.01 15.15 -7.79
CA PHE A 39 15.21 14.39 -8.15
C PHE A 39 15.98 15.06 -9.30
N GLU A 40 17.25 14.72 -9.44
CA GLU A 40 18.10 15.14 -10.56
C GLU A 40 17.74 14.31 -11.79
N VAL A 41 17.37 14.99 -12.88
CA VAL A 41 16.88 14.34 -14.10
C VAL A 41 17.94 13.44 -14.73
N GLU A 42 19.22 13.84 -14.69
CA GLU A 42 20.31 13.09 -15.32
C GLU A 42 20.61 11.76 -14.61
N THR A 43 20.52 11.74 -13.29
CA THR A 43 20.89 10.58 -12.46
C THR A 43 19.67 9.81 -11.95
N GLY A 44 18.50 10.45 -11.87
CA GLY A 44 17.32 9.93 -11.20
C GLY A 44 17.48 9.82 -9.68
N LEU A 45 18.50 10.45 -9.08
CA LEU A 45 18.73 10.44 -7.63
C LEU A 45 17.97 11.59 -6.95
N PRO A 46 17.51 11.42 -5.69
CA PRO A 46 16.84 12.50 -4.96
C PRO A 46 17.71 13.74 -4.86
N SER A 47 17.15 14.92 -5.13
CA SER A 47 17.88 16.22 -5.09
C SER A 47 18.23 16.64 -3.66
N SER A 48 17.53 16.10 -2.65
CA SER A 48 17.84 16.39 -1.24
C SER A 48 17.59 15.18 -0.35
N ARG A 49 18.35 15.09 0.75
CA ARG A 49 18.02 14.14 1.83
C ARG A 49 16.95 14.73 2.72
N LYS A 50 15.95 13.93 3.14
CA LYS A 50 14.99 14.34 4.16
C LYS A 50 15.72 14.79 5.42
N ALA A 51 15.55 16.05 5.80
CA ALA A 51 16.22 16.60 6.99
C ALA A 51 15.64 16.09 8.32
N LYS A 52 14.36 15.67 8.32
CA LYS A 52 13.64 15.17 9.49
C LYS A 52 12.80 13.95 9.14
N ALA A 53 12.65 13.03 10.09
CA ALA A 53 11.75 11.89 9.97
C ALA A 53 10.29 12.36 9.94
N GLY A 54 9.51 11.88 8.97
CA GLY A 54 8.07 12.08 8.92
C GLY A 54 7.31 11.05 9.77
N TYR A 55 5.99 11.20 9.87
CA TYR A 55 5.12 10.25 10.59
C TYR A 55 5.24 8.83 10.06
N THR A 56 5.32 8.65 8.73
CA THR A 56 5.52 7.36 8.08
C THR A 56 6.83 6.69 8.50
N ASP A 57 7.92 7.46 8.68
CA ASP A 57 9.21 6.93 9.14
C ASP A 57 9.14 6.48 10.61
N ILE A 58 8.40 7.22 11.45
CA ILE A 58 8.14 6.87 12.84
C ILE A 58 7.29 5.61 12.91
N PHE A 59 6.18 5.56 12.16
CA PHE A 59 5.33 4.38 12.06
C PHE A 59 6.12 3.14 11.63
N SER A 60 6.93 3.27 10.58
CA SER A 60 7.82 2.20 10.09
C SER A 60 8.74 1.66 11.20
N THR A 61 9.28 2.57 12.01
CA THR A 61 10.15 2.20 13.13
C THR A 61 9.40 1.50 14.26
N VAL A 62 8.19 1.97 14.57
CA VAL A 62 7.32 1.36 15.59
C VAL A 62 6.89 -0.03 15.16
N MET A 63 6.41 -0.20 13.91
CA MET A 63 5.99 -1.49 13.37
C MET A 63 7.12 -2.52 13.43
N ARG A 64 8.34 -2.13 13.08
CA ARG A 64 9.51 -3.00 13.22
C ARG A 64 9.71 -3.45 14.66
N LYS A 65 9.71 -2.50 15.62
CA LYS A 65 9.89 -2.81 17.04
C LYS A 65 8.78 -3.72 17.60
N MET A 66 7.56 -3.52 17.14
CA MET A 66 6.43 -4.37 17.52
C MET A 66 6.59 -5.79 16.98
N GLY A 67 6.99 -5.92 15.72
CA GLY A 67 7.27 -7.22 15.10
C GLY A 67 8.42 -7.99 15.76
N ASP A 68 9.45 -7.28 16.26
CA ASP A 68 10.54 -7.89 17.03
C ASP A 68 10.07 -8.43 18.39
N ARG A 69 9.11 -7.76 19.02
CA ARG A 69 8.65 -8.08 20.39
C ARG A 69 7.53 -9.10 20.45
N ASP A 70 6.72 -9.17 19.40
CA ASP A 70 5.52 -10.00 19.40
C ASP A 70 5.32 -10.64 18.02
N GLU A 71 5.44 -11.97 17.98
CA GLU A 71 5.29 -12.75 16.75
C GLU A 71 3.85 -12.78 16.22
N LYS A 72 2.87 -12.42 17.04
CA LYS A 72 1.46 -12.32 16.63
C LYS A 72 1.16 -11.07 15.82
N VAL A 73 2.05 -10.07 15.82
CA VAL A 73 1.88 -8.85 15.03
C VAL A 73 2.08 -9.16 13.56
N VAL A 74 1.06 -8.87 12.77
CA VAL A 74 1.06 -9.00 11.31
C VAL A 74 0.69 -7.67 10.66
N ALA A 75 1.23 -7.42 9.48
CA ALA A 75 0.98 -6.17 8.74
C ALA A 75 0.31 -6.47 7.40
N ILE A 76 -0.71 -5.69 7.09
CA ILE A 76 -1.50 -5.83 5.86
C ILE A 76 -1.56 -4.48 5.16
N THR A 77 -1.44 -4.49 3.85
CA THR A 77 -1.66 -3.31 3.00
C THR A 77 -2.32 -3.71 1.69
N ALA A 78 -2.79 -2.73 0.93
CA ALA A 78 -3.41 -2.91 -0.38
C ALA A 78 -2.60 -2.16 -1.45
N ALA A 79 -1.52 -2.78 -1.95
CA ALA A 79 -0.58 -2.25 -2.96
C ALA A 79 0.16 -0.96 -2.54
N MET A 80 0.28 -0.68 -1.23
CA MET A 80 0.88 0.56 -0.70
C MET A 80 2.02 0.34 0.30
N PRO A 81 2.90 -0.67 0.14
CA PRO A 81 3.89 -1.00 1.18
C PRO A 81 4.93 0.11 1.42
N ASP A 82 5.32 0.83 0.38
CA ASP A 82 6.32 1.90 0.48
C ASP A 82 5.70 3.17 1.06
N GLY A 83 4.53 3.56 0.57
CA GLY A 83 3.84 4.79 1.01
C GLY A 83 3.36 4.73 2.45
N THR A 84 2.89 3.59 2.92
CA THR A 84 2.47 3.37 4.31
C THR A 84 3.62 3.08 5.28
N GLY A 85 4.87 3.00 4.79
CA GLY A 85 6.05 2.74 5.64
C GLY A 85 6.23 1.27 6.06
N LEU A 86 5.48 0.33 5.48
CA LEU A 86 5.57 -1.09 5.82
C LEU A 86 6.73 -1.84 5.15
N LYS A 87 7.50 -1.19 4.27
CA LYS A 87 8.64 -1.81 3.58
C LYS A 87 9.65 -2.47 4.50
N ARG A 88 10.00 -1.82 5.62
CA ARG A 88 10.91 -2.41 6.61
C ARG A 88 10.33 -3.65 7.25
N PHE A 89 9.06 -3.62 7.65
CA PHE A 89 8.37 -4.76 8.23
C PHE A 89 8.35 -5.93 7.26
N ARG A 90 7.98 -5.70 6.00
CA ARG A 90 8.00 -6.68 4.93
C ARG A 90 9.36 -7.37 4.79
N ASN A 91 10.44 -6.59 4.77
CA ASN A 91 11.79 -7.12 4.56
C ASN A 91 12.29 -7.95 5.75
N MET A 92 11.90 -7.61 6.99
CA MET A 92 12.31 -8.30 8.20
C MET A 92 11.41 -9.49 8.56
N PHE A 93 10.12 -9.38 8.27
CA PHE A 93 9.11 -10.38 8.63
C PHE A 93 8.23 -10.76 7.44
N PRO A 94 8.80 -11.32 6.35
CA PRO A 94 8.06 -11.60 5.12
C PRO A 94 6.88 -12.55 5.30
N GLN A 95 6.95 -13.47 6.28
CA GLN A 95 5.86 -14.42 6.59
C GLN A 95 4.70 -13.78 7.38
N ARG A 96 4.88 -12.56 7.86
CA ARG A 96 3.89 -11.80 8.64
C ARG A 96 3.45 -10.51 7.95
N PHE A 97 3.81 -10.37 6.69
CA PHE A 97 3.44 -9.25 5.83
C PHE A 97 2.57 -9.73 4.68
N PHE A 98 1.44 -9.04 4.46
CA PHE A 98 0.48 -9.37 3.42
C PHE A 98 0.16 -8.12 2.60
N ASP A 99 0.44 -8.18 1.31
CA ASP A 99 -0.02 -7.21 0.33
C ASP A 99 -1.11 -7.86 -0.53
N VAL A 100 -2.33 -7.42 -0.34
CA VAL A 100 -3.50 -8.01 -1.02
C VAL A 100 -3.74 -7.43 -2.42
N GLY A 101 -2.84 -6.57 -2.91
CA GLY A 101 -3.07 -5.82 -4.13
C GLY A 101 -4.11 -4.71 -3.94
N ILE A 102 -4.71 -4.23 -5.04
CA ILE A 102 -5.74 -3.17 -4.99
C ILE A 102 -7.09 -3.82 -4.62
N ALA A 103 -7.22 -4.22 -3.35
CA ALA A 103 -8.37 -4.93 -2.82
C ALA A 103 -8.58 -4.59 -1.33
N GLU A 104 -8.94 -3.36 -1.04
CA GLU A 104 -9.06 -2.82 0.31
C GLU A 104 -10.12 -3.56 1.14
N GLU A 105 -11.24 -3.97 0.54
CA GLU A 105 -12.27 -4.79 1.19
C GLU A 105 -11.69 -6.12 1.66
N HIS A 106 -10.90 -6.78 0.79
CA HIS A 106 -10.26 -8.03 1.15
C HIS A 106 -9.25 -7.85 2.28
N ALA A 107 -8.50 -6.73 2.28
CA ALA A 107 -7.55 -6.42 3.37
C ALA A 107 -8.24 -6.40 4.74
N VAL A 108 -9.42 -5.78 4.83
CA VAL A 108 -10.17 -5.65 6.09
C VAL A 108 -10.78 -7.00 6.51
N THR A 109 -11.44 -7.70 5.60
CA THR A 109 -12.02 -9.02 5.91
C THR A 109 -10.93 -10.04 6.29
N PHE A 110 -9.81 -10.02 5.59
CA PHE A 110 -8.65 -10.87 5.91
C PHE A 110 -8.07 -10.56 7.30
N ALA A 111 -7.93 -9.25 7.62
CA ALA A 111 -7.51 -8.82 8.96
C ALA A 111 -8.46 -9.31 10.06
N ALA A 112 -9.77 -9.24 9.81
CA ALA A 112 -10.77 -9.75 10.74
C ALA A 112 -10.58 -11.26 11.00
N GLY A 113 -10.36 -12.05 9.96
CA GLY A 113 -10.06 -13.48 10.07
C GLY A 113 -8.80 -13.77 10.88
N LEU A 114 -7.71 -13.01 10.64
CA LEU A 114 -6.46 -13.14 11.39
C LEU A 114 -6.64 -12.76 12.86
N ALA A 115 -7.42 -11.71 13.15
CA ALA A 115 -7.74 -11.31 14.51
C ALA A 115 -8.58 -12.36 15.23
N ALA A 116 -9.56 -12.96 14.57
CA ALA A 116 -10.35 -14.06 15.10
C ALA A 116 -9.50 -15.30 15.39
N ALA A 117 -8.41 -15.51 14.63
CA ALA A 117 -7.42 -16.56 14.88
C ALA A 117 -6.40 -16.21 15.97
N GLY A 118 -6.53 -15.07 16.65
CA GLY A 118 -5.68 -14.65 17.77
C GLY A 118 -4.39 -13.92 17.38
N LEU A 119 -4.27 -13.51 16.11
CA LEU A 119 -3.19 -12.62 15.65
C LEU A 119 -3.53 -11.15 15.92
N LYS A 120 -2.55 -10.28 15.76
CA LYS A 120 -2.67 -8.83 15.99
C LYS A 120 -2.44 -8.07 14.66
N PRO A 121 -3.45 -7.98 13.79
CA PRO A 121 -3.30 -7.36 12.50
C PRO A 121 -3.28 -5.84 12.58
N VAL A 122 -2.35 -5.25 11.84
CA VAL A 122 -2.27 -3.81 11.56
C VAL A 122 -2.49 -3.61 10.07
N VAL A 123 -3.59 -2.98 9.72
CA VAL A 123 -3.98 -2.65 8.34
C VAL A 123 -3.55 -1.22 8.05
N ALA A 124 -2.59 -1.04 7.15
CA ALA A 124 -2.09 0.27 6.75
C ALA A 124 -2.53 0.60 5.32
N ILE A 125 -3.46 1.54 5.19
CA ILE A 125 -4.10 1.93 3.92
C ILE A 125 -4.32 3.45 3.93
N TYR A 126 -4.23 4.09 2.75
CA TYR A 126 -4.57 5.50 2.60
C TYR A 126 -6.06 5.75 2.83
N SER A 127 -6.39 6.87 3.47
CA SER A 127 -7.75 7.23 3.88
C SER A 127 -8.75 7.20 2.72
N SER A 128 -8.37 7.78 1.57
CA SER A 128 -9.23 7.83 0.38
C SER A 128 -9.53 6.46 -0.22
N PHE A 129 -8.64 5.47 -0.02
CA PHE A 129 -8.84 4.12 -0.52
C PHE A 129 -9.58 3.24 0.48
N LEU A 130 -9.39 3.49 1.77
CA LEU A 130 -10.07 2.75 2.83
C LEU A 130 -11.60 2.92 2.81
N GLN A 131 -12.11 3.99 2.18
CA GLN A 131 -13.55 4.18 1.98
C GLN A 131 -14.23 2.99 1.27
N ARG A 132 -13.50 2.25 0.41
CA ARG A 132 -14.02 1.06 -0.27
C ARG A 132 -14.37 -0.07 0.68
N ALA A 133 -13.75 -0.11 1.85
CA ALA A 133 -13.93 -1.14 2.85
C ALA A 133 -14.79 -0.68 4.04
N TYR A 134 -15.55 0.39 3.90
CA TYR A 134 -16.32 1.00 4.99
C TYR A 134 -17.30 0.00 5.64
N ASP A 135 -18.07 -0.71 4.85
CA ASP A 135 -19.01 -1.72 5.32
C ASP A 135 -18.30 -2.93 5.95
N LYS A 136 -17.13 -3.32 5.45
CA LYS A 136 -16.33 -4.41 6.01
C LYS A 136 -15.76 -4.05 7.37
N ILE A 137 -15.36 -2.80 7.57
CA ILE A 137 -14.92 -2.32 8.90
C ILE A 137 -16.06 -2.47 9.91
N ILE A 138 -17.25 -2.07 9.55
CA ILE A 138 -18.43 -2.17 10.43
C ILE A 138 -18.79 -3.64 10.68
N HIS A 139 -19.03 -4.40 9.59
CA HIS A 139 -19.59 -5.75 9.67
C HIS A 139 -18.56 -6.78 10.16
N ASP A 140 -17.37 -6.80 9.56
CA ASP A 140 -16.39 -7.86 9.80
C ASP A 140 -15.54 -7.60 11.05
N VAL A 141 -15.34 -6.33 11.43
CA VAL A 141 -14.48 -5.96 12.55
C VAL A 141 -15.27 -5.45 13.75
N CYS A 142 -16.06 -4.36 13.56
CA CYS A 142 -16.66 -3.65 14.69
C CYS A 142 -17.79 -4.43 15.36
N ILE A 143 -18.74 -5.00 14.57
CA ILE A 143 -19.85 -5.81 15.12
C ILE A 143 -19.30 -7.04 15.86
N GLN A 144 -18.25 -7.64 15.33
CA GLN A 144 -17.61 -8.82 15.94
C GLN A 144 -16.62 -8.46 17.06
N LYS A 145 -16.36 -7.16 17.30
CA LYS A 145 -15.42 -6.64 18.31
C LYS A 145 -14.01 -7.23 18.21
N LEU A 146 -13.54 -7.39 16.98
CA LEU A 146 -12.21 -7.96 16.71
C LEU A 146 -11.10 -6.91 16.87
N PRO A 147 -9.94 -7.27 17.45
CA PRO A 147 -8.84 -6.36 17.73
C PRO A 147 -8.00 -6.09 16.46
N VAL A 148 -8.54 -5.38 15.49
CA VAL A 148 -7.84 -4.91 14.29
C VAL A 148 -7.41 -3.47 14.48
N VAL A 149 -6.15 -3.16 14.19
CA VAL A 149 -5.63 -1.79 14.18
C VAL A 149 -5.60 -1.25 12.76
N PHE A 150 -6.21 -0.09 12.54
CA PHE A 150 -6.16 0.62 11.28
C PHE A 150 -5.19 1.80 11.36
N ALA A 151 -4.11 1.75 10.58
CA ALA A 151 -3.17 2.84 10.38
C ALA A 151 -3.54 3.58 9.09
N VAL A 152 -4.29 4.66 9.25
CA VAL A 152 -4.82 5.45 8.12
C VAL A 152 -3.83 6.56 7.79
N ASP A 153 -3.22 6.52 6.62
CA ASP A 153 -2.28 7.51 6.11
C ASP A 153 -2.91 8.38 5.01
N LEU A 154 -2.24 9.46 4.63
CA LEU A 154 -2.75 10.41 3.63
C LEU A 154 -4.18 10.88 3.92
N SER A 155 -4.38 11.41 5.12
CA SER A 155 -5.65 12.09 5.43
C SER A 155 -5.78 13.35 4.58
N LEU A 156 -6.74 13.34 3.66
CA LEU A 156 -7.07 14.49 2.80
C LEU A 156 -7.83 15.59 3.56
N ILE A 157 -7.56 15.76 4.85
CA ILE A 157 -8.24 16.76 5.71
C ILE A 157 -7.89 18.19 5.34
N HIS A 158 -6.93 18.38 4.44
CA HIS A 158 -6.46 19.71 4.03
C HIS A 158 -6.76 20.01 2.55
N ILE A 159 -7.98 19.71 2.11
CA ILE A 159 -8.49 20.26 0.86
C ILE A 159 -9.33 21.48 1.17
#